data_2cc26aafedaa654c040ed81b0a669a8f
#
_entry.id   2cc26aafedaa654c040ed81b0a669a8f
#
_cell.length_a   1.000
_cell.length_b   1.000
_cell.length_c   1.000
_cell.angle_alpha   90.00
_cell.angle_beta   90.00
_cell.angle_gamma   90.00
#
_symmetry.space_group_name_H-M   'P 1'
#
loop_
_entity.id
_entity.type
_entity.pdbx_description
1 polymer ?
#
loop_
_entity_poly.entity_id
_entity_poly.type
_entity_poly.pdbx_seq_one_letter_code
_entity_poly.pdbx_strand_id
1 'polypeptide(L)'
;DQYRSMWTQIFQLILVTDMAKHFDFLKSISADLDRDGPYDLSVPENRMKIMQLILKCGDISNVSRPFELADKWCDVLCEEFFRQGDLEKANGMEYTSANNDREHLDKPKSQIGFYTFVCLPLYQLGARVFPELQANVDQVQSNLAIWKAASEKGNS
;
A
#
# COMPACT_ATOMS: atom_id res chain seq x y z
N ASP A 1 28.06 14.60 12.20
CA ASP A 1 27.35 13.40 12.67
C ASP A 1 25.84 13.49 12.51
N GLN A 2 25.20 14.63 12.77
CA GLN A 2 23.75 14.82 12.56
C GLN A 2 23.33 14.63 11.09
N TYR A 3 24.11 15.16 10.14
CA TYR A 3 23.86 15.03 8.71
C TYR A 3 23.87 13.55 8.27
N ARG A 4 24.88 12.77 8.72
CA ARG A 4 24.96 11.34 8.41
C ARG A 4 23.78 10.56 9.02
N SER A 5 23.39 10.89 10.26
CA SER A 5 22.24 10.27 10.92
C SER A 5 20.94 10.54 10.16
N MET A 6 20.72 11.79 9.73
CA MET A 6 19.56 12.17 8.94
C MET A 6 19.49 11.37 7.61
N TRP A 7 20.58 11.28 6.86
CA TRP A 7 20.62 10.51 5.62
C TRP A 7 20.35 9.02 5.85
N THR A 8 20.91 8.43 6.90
CA THR A 8 20.63 7.04 7.25
C THR A 8 19.14 6.82 7.50
N GLN A 9 18.47 7.72 8.21
CA GLN A 9 17.04 7.63 8.46
C GLN A 9 16.23 7.77 7.17
N ILE A 10 16.57 8.73 6.29
CA ILE A 10 15.92 8.91 5.00
C ILE A 10 16.03 7.63 4.16
N PHE A 11 17.21 7.03 4.06
CA PHE A 11 17.39 5.77 3.32
C PHE A 11 16.55 4.63 3.90
N GLN A 12 16.50 4.48 5.22
CA GLN A 12 15.70 3.44 5.86
C GLN A 12 14.19 3.64 5.62
N LEU A 13 13.74 4.90 5.57
CA LEU A 13 12.36 5.24 5.26
C LEU A 13 12.02 4.96 3.80
N ILE A 14 12.88 5.34 2.85
CA ILE A 14 12.66 5.05 1.43
C ILE A 14 12.65 3.54 1.17
N LEU A 15 13.61 2.80 1.73
CA LEU A 15 13.74 1.35 1.48
C LEU A 15 12.55 0.52 2.00
N VAL A 16 11.77 1.03 2.97
CA VAL A 16 10.59 0.30 3.46
C VAL A 16 9.39 0.41 2.51
N THR A 17 9.39 1.35 1.58
CA THR A 17 8.31 1.48 0.57
C THR A 17 8.36 0.37 -0.48
N ASP A 18 9.48 -0.35 -0.59
CA ASP A 18 9.61 -1.51 -1.46
C ASP A 18 8.56 -2.58 -1.10
N MET A 19 7.67 -2.88 -2.07
CA MET A 19 6.58 -3.83 -1.88
C MET A 19 7.07 -5.27 -1.66
N ALA A 20 8.28 -5.62 -2.11
CA ALA A 20 8.87 -6.93 -1.84
C ALA A 20 9.06 -7.19 -0.34
N LYS A 21 9.18 -6.14 0.47
CA LYS A 21 9.35 -6.21 1.93
C LYS A 21 8.06 -5.98 2.72
N HIS A 22 6.94 -5.77 2.03
CA HIS A 22 5.68 -5.33 2.65
C HIS A 22 5.18 -6.31 3.72
N PHE A 23 5.04 -7.58 3.38
CA PHE A 23 4.47 -8.58 4.29
C PHE A 23 5.37 -8.88 5.49
N ASP A 24 6.70 -8.92 5.29
CA ASP A 24 7.67 -9.10 6.37
C ASP A 24 7.62 -7.93 7.35
N PHE A 25 7.48 -6.70 6.83
CA PHE A 25 7.31 -5.52 7.65
C PHE A 25 6.03 -5.59 8.51
N LEU A 26 4.86 -5.90 7.90
CA LEU A 26 3.61 -6.03 8.64
C LEU A 26 3.71 -7.11 9.73
N LYS A 27 4.29 -8.26 9.39
CA LYS A 27 4.51 -9.36 10.34
C LYS A 27 5.39 -8.93 11.51
N SER A 28 6.47 -8.19 11.24
CA SER A 28 7.37 -7.67 12.28
C SER A 28 6.64 -6.73 13.24
N ILE A 29 5.89 -5.74 12.72
CA ILE A 29 5.14 -4.79 13.54
C ILE A 29 4.07 -5.50 14.37
N SER A 30 3.32 -6.42 13.76
CA SER A 30 2.29 -7.19 14.48
C SER A 30 2.90 -8.02 15.61
N ALA A 31 4.01 -8.72 15.36
CA ALA A 31 4.69 -9.52 16.37
C ALA A 31 5.22 -8.68 17.53
N ASP A 32 5.74 -7.49 17.25
CA ASP A 32 6.17 -6.56 18.31
C ASP A 32 4.99 -6.12 19.19
N LEU A 33 3.88 -5.70 18.56
CA LEU A 33 2.67 -5.29 19.29
C LEU A 33 2.04 -6.42 20.11
N ASP A 34 2.11 -7.66 19.62
CA ASP A 34 1.57 -8.83 20.30
C ASP A 34 2.44 -9.25 21.49
N ARG A 35 3.77 -9.04 21.41
CA ARG A 35 4.73 -9.39 22.46
C ARG A 35 4.89 -8.31 23.52
N ASP A 36 5.06 -7.06 23.09
CA ASP A 36 5.54 -5.95 23.92
C ASP A 36 4.45 -4.88 24.17
N GLY A 37 3.32 -4.96 23.45
CA GLY A 37 2.27 -3.93 23.51
C GLY A 37 2.63 -2.66 22.73
N PRO A 38 2.10 -1.49 23.15
CA PRO A 38 2.33 -0.22 22.47
C PRO A 38 3.82 0.16 22.43
N TYR A 39 4.25 0.77 21.32
CA TYR A 39 5.62 1.21 21.15
C TYR A 39 6.01 2.33 22.13
N ASP A 40 7.12 2.15 22.85
CA ASP A 40 7.77 3.23 23.58
C ASP A 40 8.57 4.12 22.62
N LEU A 41 8.11 5.35 22.42
CA LEU A 41 8.74 6.31 21.52
C LEU A 41 10.04 6.93 22.07
N SER A 42 10.41 6.65 23.32
CA SER A 42 11.74 7.02 23.85
C SER A 42 12.86 6.19 23.17
N VAL A 43 12.52 4.99 22.69
CA VAL A 43 13.44 4.07 22.03
C VAL A 43 13.60 4.44 20.55
N PRO A 44 14.83 4.72 20.06
CA PRO A 44 15.07 5.15 18.68
C PRO A 44 14.56 4.17 17.60
N GLU A 45 14.73 2.86 17.84
CA GLU A 45 14.31 1.78 16.95
C GLU A 45 12.77 1.76 16.79
N ASN A 46 12.06 1.98 17.88
CA ASN A 46 10.60 2.06 17.88
C ASN A 46 10.12 3.29 17.07
N ARG A 47 10.78 4.45 17.27
CA ARG A 47 10.48 5.64 16.47
C ARG A 47 10.66 5.38 14.97
N MET A 48 11.73 4.68 14.58
CA MET A 48 11.97 4.34 13.18
C MET A 48 10.85 3.47 12.62
N LYS A 49 10.44 2.41 13.33
CA LYS A 49 9.34 1.54 12.91
C LYS A 49 8.02 2.30 12.75
N ILE A 50 7.72 3.21 13.66
CA ILE A 50 6.54 4.07 13.59
C ILE A 50 6.60 5.01 12.39
N MET A 51 7.73 5.67 12.13
CA MET A 51 7.90 6.52 10.95
C MET A 51 7.75 5.72 9.66
N GLN A 52 8.29 4.51 9.61
CA GLN A 52 8.14 3.60 8.47
C GLN A 52 6.67 3.21 8.25
N LEU A 53 5.92 2.90 9.30
CA LEU A 53 4.50 2.57 9.23
C LEU A 53 3.68 3.76 8.71
N ILE A 54 3.93 4.97 9.22
CA ILE A 54 3.28 6.20 8.77
C ILE A 54 3.58 6.45 7.29
N LEU A 55 4.85 6.31 6.88
CA LEU A 55 5.23 6.51 5.48
C LEU A 55 4.55 5.51 4.56
N LYS A 56 4.47 4.23 4.94
CA LYS A 56 3.76 3.22 4.13
C LYS A 56 2.26 3.51 4.01
N CYS A 57 1.61 3.95 5.08
CA CYS A 57 0.22 4.39 5.01
C CYS A 57 0.05 5.62 4.10
N GLY A 58 0.99 6.57 4.17
CA GLY A 58 1.00 7.75 3.31
C GLY A 58 1.22 7.42 1.83
N ASP A 59 2.12 6.50 1.53
CA ASP A 59 2.49 6.08 0.18
C ASP A 59 1.29 5.55 -0.63
N ILE A 60 0.43 4.76 0.00
CA ILE A 60 -0.79 4.22 -0.62
C ILE A 60 -2.07 4.93 -0.14
N SER A 61 -1.97 6.17 0.32
CA SER A 61 -3.09 6.89 0.95
C SER A 61 -4.27 7.19 0.01
N ASN A 62 -4.07 7.12 -1.29
CA ASN A 62 -5.12 7.22 -2.29
C ASN A 62 -6.28 6.22 -2.04
N VAL A 63 -5.99 5.01 -1.56
CA VAL A 63 -7.00 3.96 -1.29
C VAL A 63 -7.93 4.30 -0.13
N SER A 64 -7.54 5.19 0.76
CA SER A 64 -8.32 5.65 1.91
C SER A 64 -9.02 7.00 1.68
N ARG A 65 -9.06 7.48 0.43
CA ARG A 65 -9.84 8.64 0.00
C ARG A 65 -11.25 8.22 -0.41
N PRO A 66 -12.22 9.15 -0.47
CA PRO A 66 -13.53 8.86 -1.07
C PRO A 66 -13.38 8.17 -2.42
N PHE A 67 -14.27 7.22 -2.73
CA PHE A 67 -14.13 6.32 -3.88
C PHE A 67 -13.83 7.03 -5.20
N GLU A 68 -14.51 8.14 -5.48
CA GLU A 68 -14.31 8.93 -6.71
C GLU A 68 -12.87 9.42 -6.89
N LEU A 69 -12.19 9.75 -5.78
CA LEU A 69 -10.80 10.18 -5.80
C LEU A 69 -9.86 8.95 -5.89
N ALA A 70 -10.17 7.90 -5.15
CA ALA A 70 -9.40 6.65 -5.17
C ALA A 70 -9.40 6.02 -6.57
N ASP A 71 -10.56 6.04 -7.26
CA ASP A 71 -10.72 5.53 -8.62
C ASP A 71 -9.90 6.35 -9.64
N LYS A 72 -9.94 7.68 -9.55
CA LYS A 72 -9.10 8.55 -10.41
C LYS A 72 -7.61 8.30 -10.22
N TRP A 73 -7.15 8.10 -8.99
CA TRP A 73 -5.76 7.74 -8.71
C TRP A 73 -5.42 6.36 -9.28
N CYS A 74 -6.35 5.42 -9.20
CA CYS A 74 -6.20 4.11 -9.83
C CYS A 74 -6.03 4.23 -11.34
N ASP A 75 -6.81 5.07 -12.03
CA ASP A 75 -6.68 5.30 -13.46
C ASP A 75 -5.30 5.87 -13.84
N VAL A 76 -4.80 6.84 -13.06
CA VAL A 76 -3.45 7.41 -13.29
C VAL A 76 -2.36 6.35 -13.13
N LEU A 77 -2.46 5.51 -12.08
CA LEU A 77 -1.50 4.41 -11.86
C LEU A 77 -1.60 3.33 -12.94
N CYS A 78 -2.81 2.96 -13.35
CA CYS A 78 -2.99 1.99 -14.44
C CYS A 78 -2.35 2.50 -15.73
N GLU A 79 -2.52 3.78 -16.07
CA GLU A 79 -1.89 4.34 -17.26
C GLU A 79 -0.35 4.33 -17.19
N GLU A 80 0.23 4.56 -16.01
CA GLU A 80 1.68 4.42 -15.81
C GLU A 80 2.14 2.98 -16.03
N PHE A 81 1.45 2.00 -15.46
CA PHE A 81 1.74 0.58 -15.66
C PHE A 81 1.58 0.16 -17.13
N PHE A 82 0.55 0.63 -17.80
CA PHE A 82 0.31 0.35 -19.22
C PHE A 82 1.42 0.91 -20.10
N ARG A 83 1.89 2.12 -19.83
CA ARG A 83 3.04 2.69 -20.56
C ARG A 83 4.33 1.88 -20.36
N GLN A 84 4.55 1.38 -19.15
CA GLN A 84 5.65 0.45 -18.90
C GLN A 84 5.45 -0.84 -19.70
N GLY A 85 4.29 -1.45 -19.68
CA GLY A 85 3.98 -2.66 -20.44
C GLY A 85 4.13 -2.48 -21.95
N ASP A 86 3.70 -1.34 -22.49
CA ASP A 86 3.89 -1.02 -23.90
C ASP A 86 5.37 -0.96 -24.28
N LEU A 87 6.22 -0.40 -23.39
CA LEU A 87 7.68 -0.38 -23.59
C LEU A 87 8.30 -1.76 -23.47
N GLU A 88 7.87 -2.59 -22.50
CA GLU A 88 8.31 -3.97 -22.36
C GLU A 88 8.00 -4.76 -23.63
N LYS A 89 6.76 -4.69 -24.12
CA LYS A 89 6.31 -5.34 -25.36
C LYS A 89 7.10 -4.86 -26.59
N ALA A 90 7.32 -3.56 -26.71
CA ALA A 90 8.08 -2.97 -27.82
C ALA A 90 9.54 -3.43 -27.86
N ASN A 91 10.13 -3.78 -26.71
CA ASN A 91 11.49 -4.30 -26.58
C ASN A 91 11.55 -5.84 -26.57
N GLY A 92 10.44 -6.54 -26.83
CA GLY A 92 10.40 -8.01 -26.85
C GLY A 92 10.58 -8.64 -25.47
N MET A 93 10.27 -7.90 -24.41
CA MET A 93 10.33 -8.36 -23.03
C MET A 93 8.96 -8.92 -22.62
N GLU A 94 8.97 -9.87 -21.67
CA GLU A 94 7.74 -10.27 -20.96
C GLU A 94 7.30 -9.15 -20.00
N TYR A 95 6.00 -9.07 -19.72
CA TYR A 95 5.50 -8.12 -18.74
C TYR A 95 6.05 -8.43 -17.35
N THR A 96 6.63 -7.45 -16.69
CA THR A 96 7.11 -7.58 -15.30
C THR A 96 5.97 -7.75 -14.30
N SER A 97 4.75 -7.34 -14.68
CA SER A 97 3.52 -7.51 -13.90
C SER A 97 2.33 -7.70 -14.83
N ALA A 98 1.38 -8.53 -14.43
CA ALA A 98 0.10 -8.65 -15.12
C ALA A 98 -0.69 -7.33 -15.18
N ASN A 99 -0.42 -6.39 -14.26
CA ASN A 99 -1.02 -5.07 -14.26
C ASN A 99 -0.53 -4.17 -15.40
N ASN A 100 0.57 -4.54 -16.08
CA ASN A 100 1.14 -3.79 -17.19
C ASN A 100 0.44 -4.08 -18.52
N ASP A 101 -0.40 -5.12 -18.56
CA ASP A 101 -1.11 -5.51 -19.77
C ASP A 101 -2.45 -4.77 -19.89
N ARG A 102 -2.47 -3.70 -20.73
CA ARG A 102 -3.68 -2.89 -20.97
C ARG A 102 -4.81 -3.63 -21.69
N GLU A 103 -4.48 -4.72 -22.40
CA GLU A 103 -5.46 -5.47 -23.19
C GLU A 103 -6.23 -6.48 -22.32
N HIS A 104 -5.62 -6.95 -21.20
CA HIS A 104 -6.17 -8.03 -20.39
C HIS A 104 -6.37 -7.67 -18.92
N LEU A 105 -6.05 -6.44 -18.48
CA LEU A 105 -6.23 -6.06 -17.08
C LEU A 105 -7.72 -5.99 -16.72
N ASP A 106 -8.14 -6.82 -15.78
CA ASP A 106 -9.41 -6.68 -15.06
C ASP A 106 -9.18 -5.72 -13.87
N LYS A 107 -9.47 -4.42 -14.09
CA LYS A 107 -9.25 -3.36 -13.09
C LYS A 107 -9.97 -3.66 -11.76
N PRO A 108 -11.29 -3.99 -11.72
CA PRO A 108 -11.96 -4.31 -10.45
C PRO A 108 -11.32 -5.47 -9.73
N LYS A 109 -11.01 -6.56 -10.40
CA LYS A 109 -10.39 -7.74 -9.80
C LYS A 109 -8.99 -7.45 -9.25
N SER A 110 -8.18 -6.70 -9.99
CA SER A 110 -6.86 -6.24 -9.54
C SER A 110 -6.97 -5.39 -8.27
N GLN A 111 -7.91 -4.43 -8.24
CA GLN A 111 -8.14 -3.59 -7.07
C GLN A 111 -8.66 -4.37 -5.87
N ILE A 112 -9.57 -5.34 -6.04
CA ILE A 112 -10.02 -6.23 -4.97
C ILE A 112 -8.82 -6.94 -4.33
N GLY A 113 -7.92 -7.49 -5.14
CA GLY A 113 -6.70 -8.14 -4.64
C GLY A 113 -5.81 -7.18 -3.85
N PHE A 114 -5.52 -6.01 -4.42
CA PHE A 114 -4.67 -5.01 -3.79
C PHE A 114 -5.26 -4.50 -2.46
N TYR A 115 -6.54 -4.16 -2.44
CA TYR A 115 -7.23 -3.71 -1.23
C TYR A 115 -7.28 -4.79 -0.15
N THR A 116 -7.55 -6.04 -0.53
CA THR A 116 -7.71 -7.16 0.42
C THR A 116 -6.39 -7.57 1.05
N PHE A 117 -5.33 -7.71 0.24
CA PHE A 117 -4.08 -8.31 0.70
C PHE A 117 -3.02 -7.28 1.12
N VAL A 118 -3.09 -6.06 0.60
CA VAL A 118 -2.08 -5.03 0.86
C VAL A 118 -2.64 -3.90 1.71
N CYS A 119 -3.70 -3.22 1.23
CA CYS A 119 -4.15 -1.97 1.84
C CYS A 119 -4.82 -2.19 3.19
N LEU A 120 -5.80 -3.07 3.25
CA LEU A 120 -6.58 -3.30 4.47
C LEU A 120 -5.71 -3.81 5.63
N PRO A 121 -4.83 -4.81 5.45
CA PRO A 121 -3.94 -5.24 6.52
C PRO A 121 -3.00 -4.14 7.02
N LEU A 122 -2.48 -3.28 6.13
CA LEU A 122 -1.62 -2.16 6.52
C LEU A 122 -2.38 -1.14 7.37
N TYR A 123 -3.56 -0.72 6.92
CA TYR A 123 -4.36 0.26 7.67
C TYR A 123 -4.91 -0.29 8.97
N GLN A 124 -5.30 -1.57 9.02
CA GLN A 124 -5.69 -2.24 10.26
C GLN A 124 -4.54 -2.28 11.27
N LEU A 125 -3.34 -2.59 10.81
CA LEU A 125 -2.15 -2.55 11.65
C LEU A 125 -1.84 -1.12 12.10
N GLY A 126 -1.96 -0.13 11.19
CA GLY A 126 -1.85 1.29 11.51
C GLY A 126 -2.83 1.72 12.61
N ALA A 127 -4.09 1.26 12.54
CA ALA A 127 -5.11 1.57 13.55
C ALA A 127 -4.85 0.91 14.92
N ARG A 128 -4.11 -0.21 14.97
CA ARG A 128 -3.63 -0.78 16.24
C ARG A 128 -2.61 0.13 16.93
N VAL A 129 -1.83 0.89 16.17
CA VAL A 129 -0.83 1.82 16.68
C VAL A 129 -1.42 3.21 16.90
N PHE A 130 -2.25 3.67 15.98
CA PHE A 130 -2.92 4.97 15.97
C PHE A 130 -4.43 4.77 15.76
N PRO A 131 -5.24 4.74 16.84
CA PRO A 131 -6.68 4.51 16.74
C PRO A 131 -7.41 5.50 15.81
N GLU A 132 -6.85 6.69 15.59
CA GLU A 132 -7.37 7.71 14.68
C GLU A 132 -7.42 7.23 13.22
N LEU A 133 -6.58 6.25 12.85
CA LEU A 133 -6.60 5.63 11.53
C LEU A 133 -7.79 4.70 11.30
N GLN A 134 -8.65 4.48 12.30
CA GLN A 134 -9.87 3.68 12.11
C GLN A 134 -10.75 4.26 10.99
N ALA A 135 -10.87 5.57 10.89
CA ALA A 135 -11.60 6.21 9.80
C ALA A 135 -11.04 5.87 8.40
N ASN A 136 -9.71 5.70 8.30
CA ASN A 136 -9.08 5.25 7.05
C ASN A 136 -9.37 3.78 6.76
N VAL A 137 -9.37 2.91 7.80
CA VAL A 137 -9.77 1.50 7.66
C VAL A 137 -11.18 1.40 7.12
N ASP A 138 -12.13 2.14 7.70
CA ASP A 138 -13.54 2.15 7.31
C ASP A 138 -13.69 2.61 5.84
N GLN A 139 -12.95 3.64 5.43
CA GLN A 139 -12.97 4.12 4.05
C GLN A 139 -12.38 3.08 3.06
N VAL A 140 -11.28 2.41 3.42
CA VAL A 140 -10.69 1.33 2.61
C VAL A 140 -11.68 0.18 2.46
N GLN A 141 -12.38 -0.21 3.52
CA GLN A 141 -13.42 -1.26 3.48
C GLN A 141 -14.59 -0.85 2.59
N SER A 142 -15.05 0.40 2.71
CA SER A 142 -16.11 0.95 1.85
C SER A 142 -15.73 0.90 0.37
N ASN A 143 -14.52 1.34 0.02
CA ASN A 143 -14.02 1.32 -1.34
C ASN A 143 -13.88 -0.13 -1.87
N LEU A 144 -13.40 -1.06 -1.03
CA LEU A 144 -13.32 -2.48 -1.39
C LEU A 144 -14.71 -3.06 -1.73
N ALA A 145 -15.75 -2.68 -0.96
CA ALA A 145 -17.12 -3.13 -1.24
C ALA A 145 -17.62 -2.63 -2.60
N ILE A 146 -17.29 -1.39 -2.97
CA ILE A 146 -17.64 -0.82 -4.27
C ILE A 146 -16.92 -1.58 -5.40
N TRP A 147 -15.63 -1.90 -5.25
CA TRP A 147 -14.88 -2.69 -6.23
C TRP A 147 -15.47 -4.10 -6.43
N LYS A 148 -15.88 -4.76 -5.32
CA LYS A 148 -16.55 -6.07 -5.39
C LYS A 148 -17.85 -5.99 -6.19
N ALA A 149 -18.69 -5.01 -5.88
CA ALA A 149 -19.95 -4.80 -6.61
C ALA A 149 -19.72 -4.47 -8.10
N ALA A 150 -18.65 -3.77 -8.45
CA ALA A 150 -18.28 -3.50 -9.84
C ALA A 150 -17.85 -4.77 -10.60
N SER A 151 -17.07 -5.64 -9.93
CA SER A 151 -16.65 -6.92 -10.53
C SER A 151 -17.81 -7.87 -10.81
N GLU A 152 -18.83 -7.90 -9.93
CA GLU A 152 -20.02 -8.74 -10.12
C GLU A 152 -20.85 -8.30 -11.33
N LYS A 153 -20.96 -6.98 -11.57
CA LYS A 153 -21.70 -6.42 -12.71
C LYS A 153 -21.02 -6.66 -14.07
N GLY A 154 -19.69 -6.74 -14.09
CA GLY A 154 -18.93 -7.02 -15.30
C GLY A 154 -18.99 -8.49 -15.75
N ASN A 155 -19.42 -9.39 -14.87
CA ASN A 155 -19.56 -10.83 -15.13
C ASN A 155 -21.00 -11.25 -15.54
N SER A 156 -21.93 -10.31 -15.63
CA SER A 156 -23.34 -10.52 -16.04
C SER A 156 -23.57 -10.03 -17.44
#